data_c1d65a41e5b47b5cde5c107ad66cf37a
#
_entry.id   c1d65a41e5b47b5cde5c107ad66cf37a
#
_cell.length_a   1.000
_cell.length_b   1.000
_cell.length_c   1.000
_cell.angle_alpha   90.00
_cell.angle_beta   90.00
_cell.angle_gamma   90.00
#
_symmetry.space_group_name_H-M   'P 1'
#
loop_
_entity.id
_entity.type
_entity.pdbx_description
1 polymer ?
#
loop_
_entity_poly.entity_id
_entity_poly.type
_entity_poly.pdbx_seq_one_letter_code
_entity_poly.pdbx_strand_id
1 'polypeptide(L)'
;MARRRPTAHVAHPAQNALFAMTDLPTPAAPRRLFTALFPPPEACAAIDAERQRWPGLPRRLHPVPERMHLTLQFFNAVDAPHERDWLAALQTLRFATFEITLTQAELWRAPSGVIAVLVPEHTPELAALHRATAQLARQAGLPAASNGFKPHLTTLRHAERTTLAPLTEPIRWTVRQVDLIWSDLKAQPPQYRRLGQFGRRAP
;
A
#
# COMPACT_ATOMS: atom_id res chain seq x y z
N MET A 1 -41.46 -73.57 37.78
CA MET A 1 -41.54 -72.12 37.70
C MET A 1 -40.16 -71.52 37.98
N ALA A 2 -39.40 -71.22 36.93
CA ALA A 2 -38.05 -70.67 37.05
C ALA A 2 -38.06 -69.21 36.54
N ARG A 3 -37.80 -68.26 37.39
CA ARG A 3 -37.69 -66.83 37.06
C ARG A 3 -36.32 -66.53 36.47
N ARG A 4 -36.30 -66.08 35.21
CA ARG A 4 -35.12 -65.55 34.54
C ARG A 4 -34.82 -64.12 35.05
N ARG A 5 -33.61 -63.87 35.50
CA ARG A 5 -33.06 -62.54 35.81
C ARG A 5 -32.70 -61.82 34.51
N PRO A 6 -32.91 -60.49 34.38
CA PRO A 6 -32.41 -59.71 33.25
C PRO A 6 -30.90 -59.42 33.43
N THR A 7 -30.14 -59.62 32.40
CA THR A 7 -28.73 -59.23 32.29
C THR A 7 -28.62 -57.71 32.07
N ALA A 8 -27.89 -57.08 32.94
CA ALA A 8 -27.55 -55.66 32.85
C ALA A 8 -26.57 -55.45 31.66
N HIS A 9 -26.94 -54.61 30.72
CA HIS A 9 -26.03 -54.10 29.69
C HIS A 9 -25.09 -53.07 30.35
N VAL A 10 -23.80 -53.39 30.38
CA VAL A 10 -22.75 -52.46 30.75
C VAL A 10 -22.50 -51.55 29.54
N ALA A 11 -22.89 -50.30 29.65
CA ALA A 11 -22.55 -49.28 28.67
C ALA A 11 -21.05 -48.92 28.77
N HIS A 12 -20.31 -49.12 27.67
CA HIS A 12 -18.94 -48.65 27.55
C HIS A 12 -18.88 -47.12 27.47
N PRO A 13 -18.10 -46.45 28.32
CA PRO A 13 -17.85 -45.00 28.20
C PRO A 13 -16.62 -44.74 27.34
N ALA A 14 -16.72 -44.89 26.03
CA ALA A 14 -15.61 -44.57 25.12
C ALA A 14 -16.09 -44.18 23.73
N GLN A 15 -16.96 -43.17 23.63
CA GLN A 15 -17.34 -42.59 22.33
C GLN A 15 -17.78 -41.12 22.37
N ASN A 16 -17.27 -40.30 23.27
CA ASN A 16 -17.57 -38.85 23.25
C ASN A 16 -16.32 -37.96 23.42
N ALA A 17 -15.21 -38.34 22.73
CA ALA A 17 -14.00 -37.53 22.73
C ALA A 17 -13.53 -37.22 21.29
N LEU A 18 -14.48 -36.97 20.39
CA LEU A 18 -14.12 -36.65 19.00
C LEU A 18 -15.01 -35.55 18.44
N PHE A 19 -14.97 -34.34 18.97
CA PHE A 19 -15.45 -33.12 18.31
C PHE A 19 -15.22 -31.92 19.23
N ALA A 20 -13.97 -31.71 19.62
CA ALA A 20 -13.47 -30.37 19.92
C ALA A 20 -12.37 -30.07 18.91
N MET A 21 -12.70 -30.13 17.61
CA MET A 21 -11.92 -29.42 16.62
C MET A 21 -12.23 -27.93 16.85
N THR A 22 -11.40 -27.34 17.69
CA THR A 22 -11.18 -25.92 17.84
C THR A 22 -11.53 -25.20 16.56
N ASP A 23 -12.45 -24.24 16.62
CA ASP A 23 -12.63 -23.16 15.65
C ASP A 23 -11.29 -22.41 15.57
N LEU A 24 -10.38 -22.91 14.76
CA LEU A 24 -9.21 -22.13 14.38
C LEU A 24 -9.73 -20.88 13.68
N PRO A 25 -9.42 -19.69 14.16
CA PRO A 25 -9.91 -18.47 13.53
C PRO A 25 -9.53 -18.50 12.07
N THR A 26 -10.53 -18.37 11.19
CA THR A 26 -10.31 -18.30 9.75
C THR A 26 -9.21 -17.29 9.47
N PRO A 27 -8.13 -17.65 8.76
CA PRO A 27 -7.04 -16.71 8.49
C PRO A 27 -7.59 -15.46 7.84
N ALA A 28 -7.22 -14.30 8.36
CA ALA A 28 -7.64 -13.02 7.78
C ALA A 28 -7.22 -12.99 6.29
N ALA A 29 -8.13 -12.53 5.42
CA ALA A 29 -7.85 -12.46 4.00
C ALA A 29 -6.62 -11.58 3.73
N PRO A 30 -5.76 -11.97 2.78
CA PRO A 30 -4.59 -11.17 2.41
C PRO A 30 -4.97 -9.74 2.04
N ARG A 31 -4.14 -8.79 2.43
CA ARG A 31 -4.33 -7.36 2.20
C ARG A 31 -3.45 -6.84 1.09
N ARG A 32 -3.94 -5.83 0.39
CA ARG A 32 -3.17 -5.06 -0.57
C ARG A 32 -2.45 -3.94 0.15
N LEU A 33 -1.12 -4.04 0.27
CA LEU A 33 -0.31 -3.09 1.04
C LEU A 33 0.71 -2.38 0.16
N PHE A 34 1.01 -1.13 0.50
CA PHE A 34 2.09 -0.38 -0.14
C PHE A 34 2.73 0.62 0.82
N THR A 35 4.01 0.88 0.63
CA THR A 35 4.70 2.01 1.25
C THR A 35 4.76 3.18 0.28
N ALA A 36 4.54 4.39 0.79
CA ALA A 36 4.45 5.58 -0.05
C ALA A 36 4.90 6.86 0.66
N LEU A 37 5.18 7.87 -0.16
CA LEU A 37 5.44 9.24 0.23
C LEU A 37 4.23 10.08 -0.19
N PHE A 38 3.59 10.72 0.76
CA PHE A 38 2.46 11.61 0.51
C PHE A 38 2.92 13.06 0.50
N PRO A 39 2.58 13.83 -0.55
CA PRO A 39 2.80 15.27 -0.54
C PRO A 39 1.99 15.91 0.60
N PRO A 40 2.49 16.98 1.23
CA PRO A 40 1.72 17.77 2.16
C PRO A 40 0.61 18.55 1.43
N PRO A 41 -0.37 19.13 2.18
CA PRO A 41 -1.53 19.78 1.58
C PRO A 41 -1.19 20.87 0.54
N GLU A 42 -0.16 21.67 0.79
CA GLU A 42 0.29 22.72 -0.13
C GLU A 42 0.83 22.15 -1.45
N ALA A 43 1.60 21.06 -1.41
CA ALA A 43 2.07 20.39 -2.61
C ALA A 43 0.92 19.67 -3.34
N CYS A 44 -0.04 19.08 -2.63
CA CYS A 44 -1.26 18.54 -3.22
C CYS A 44 -2.06 19.61 -3.96
N ALA A 45 -2.21 20.80 -3.37
CA ALA A 45 -2.90 21.93 -3.99
C ALA A 45 -2.18 22.40 -5.26
N ALA A 46 -0.85 22.48 -5.25
CA ALA A 46 -0.05 22.84 -6.43
C ALA A 46 -0.20 21.79 -7.54
N ILE A 47 -0.15 20.49 -7.20
CA ILE A 47 -0.38 19.38 -8.17
C ILE A 47 -1.79 19.48 -8.76
N ASP A 48 -2.80 19.77 -7.93
CA ASP A 48 -4.17 19.90 -8.39
C ASP A 48 -4.35 21.11 -9.32
N ALA A 49 -3.75 22.24 -8.99
CA ALA A 49 -3.76 23.45 -9.83
C ALA A 49 -3.11 23.17 -11.20
N GLU A 50 -1.99 22.48 -11.26
CA GLU A 50 -1.33 22.11 -12.52
C GLU A 50 -2.20 21.21 -13.39
N ARG A 51 -2.77 20.14 -12.84
CA ARG A 51 -3.61 19.24 -13.63
C ARG A 51 -4.90 19.90 -14.12
N GLN A 52 -5.48 20.88 -13.39
CA GLN A 52 -6.67 21.62 -13.81
C GLN A 52 -6.42 22.50 -15.06
N ARG A 53 -5.16 22.80 -15.36
CA ARG A 53 -4.77 23.54 -16.57
C ARG A 53 -4.73 22.69 -17.84
N TRP A 54 -4.75 21.35 -17.70
CA TRP A 54 -4.61 20.44 -18.82
C TRP A 54 -5.92 20.27 -19.58
N PRO A 55 -5.95 20.46 -20.93
CA PRO A 55 -7.14 20.18 -21.72
C PRO A 55 -7.52 18.71 -21.72
N GLY A 56 -8.81 18.41 -21.89
CA GLY A 56 -9.32 17.07 -22.06
C GLY A 56 -9.36 16.25 -20.77
N LEU A 57 -9.56 16.89 -19.63
CA LEU A 57 -9.66 16.20 -18.34
C LEU A 57 -10.79 15.17 -18.33
N PRO A 58 -10.62 14.03 -17.64
CA PRO A 58 -11.69 13.06 -17.43
C PRO A 58 -12.82 13.68 -16.59
N ARG A 59 -14.06 13.19 -16.77
CA ARG A 59 -15.24 13.69 -16.04
C ARG A 59 -15.07 13.67 -14.51
N ARG A 60 -14.31 12.70 -14.01
CA ARG A 60 -13.92 12.60 -12.59
C ARG A 60 -12.40 12.65 -12.49
N LEU A 61 -11.91 13.56 -11.67
CA LEU A 61 -10.48 13.62 -11.36
C LEU A 61 -10.13 12.52 -10.37
N HIS A 62 -9.35 11.57 -10.82
CA HIS A 62 -8.81 10.49 -10.01
C HIS A 62 -7.29 10.34 -10.27
N PRO A 63 -6.52 10.21 -9.22
CA PRO A 63 -6.89 10.21 -7.81
C PRO A 63 -7.30 11.61 -7.33
N VAL A 64 -8.11 11.64 -6.26
CA VAL A 64 -8.36 12.87 -5.50
C VAL A 64 -7.07 13.33 -4.82
N PRO A 65 -6.90 14.64 -4.50
CA PRO A 65 -5.64 15.16 -3.96
C PRO A 65 -5.07 14.36 -2.78
N GLU A 66 -5.93 13.98 -1.82
CA GLU A 66 -5.54 13.26 -0.60
C GLU A 66 -5.06 11.82 -0.85
N ARG A 67 -5.23 11.32 -2.07
CA ARG A 67 -4.78 9.98 -2.49
C ARG A 67 -3.59 10.01 -3.42
N MET A 68 -3.10 11.19 -3.77
CA MET A 68 -1.89 11.34 -4.58
C MET A 68 -0.67 10.96 -3.72
N HIS A 69 0.18 10.10 -4.26
CA HIS A 69 1.37 9.62 -3.56
C HIS A 69 2.41 9.10 -4.52
N LEU A 70 3.65 9.03 -4.08
CA LEU A 70 4.73 8.33 -4.73
C LEU A 70 4.91 6.98 -4.05
N THR A 71 4.67 5.89 -4.79
CA THR A 71 4.81 4.52 -4.26
C THR A 71 6.28 4.10 -4.20
N LEU A 72 6.70 3.51 -3.08
CA LEU A 72 8.02 2.90 -2.93
C LEU A 72 7.96 1.38 -3.13
N GLN A 73 7.12 0.67 -2.37
CA GLN A 73 6.91 -0.77 -2.48
C GLN A 73 5.41 -1.08 -2.54
N PHE A 74 5.04 -2.13 -3.28
CA PHE A 74 3.64 -2.48 -3.49
C PHE A 74 3.45 -3.99 -3.59
N PHE A 75 2.49 -4.54 -2.83
CA PHE A 75 2.14 -5.96 -2.82
C PHE A 75 0.63 -6.14 -2.85
N ASN A 76 0.14 -6.98 -3.78
CA ASN A 76 -1.30 -7.21 -3.96
C ASN A 76 -1.94 -8.07 -2.87
N ALA A 77 -1.15 -8.99 -2.28
CA ALA A 77 -1.64 -9.96 -1.32
C ALA A 77 -0.57 -10.21 -0.25
N VAL A 78 -0.75 -9.60 0.91
CA VAL A 78 0.10 -9.77 2.09
C VAL A 78 -0.76 -10.41 3.17
N ASP A 79 -0.38 -11.57 3.65
CA ASP A 79 -1.06 -12.23 4.76
C ASP A 79 -0.69 -11.60 6.12
N ALA A 80 -1.40 -11.97 7.16
CA ALA A 80 -1.22 -11.36 8.47
C ALA A 80 0.17 -11.61 9.12
N PRO A 81 0.84 -12.76 8.95
CA PRO A 81 2.22 -12.93 9.38
C PRO A 81 3.18 -11.96 8.69
N HIS A 82 3.21 -11.94 7.36
CA HIS A 82 4.10 -11.04 6.61
C HIS A 82 3.79 -9.55 6.86
N GLU A 83 2.52 -9.18 7.07
CA GLU A 83 2.15 -7.81 7.45
C GLU A 83 2.78 -7.40 8.78
N ARG A 84 2.71 -8.27 9.81
CA ARG A 84 3.33 -8.02 11.12
C ARG A 84 4.84 -7.88 11.01
N ASP A 85 5.47 -8.79 10.28
CA ASP A 85 6.92 -8.80 10.09
C ASP A 85 7.37 -7.56 9.32
N TRP A 86 6.61 -7.14 8.31
CA TRP A 86 6.90 -5.92 7.57
C TRP A 86 6.71 -4.66 8.41
N LEU A 87 5.64 -4.59 9.22
CA LEU A 87 5.45 -3.52 10.20
C LEU A 87 6.64 -3.43 11.18
N ALA A 88 7.08 -4.56 11.72
CA ALA A 88 8.22 -4.62 12.63
C ALA A 88 9.53 -4.17 11.93
N ALA A 89 9.78 -4.65 10.72
CA ALA A 89 10.94 -4.26 9.94
C ALA A 89 10.94 -2.75 9.65
N LEU A 90 9.80 -2.17 9.26
CA LEU A 90 9.67 -0.74 8.99
C LEU A 90 9.93 0.14 10.21
N GLN A 91 9.74 -0.34 11.45
CA GLN A 91 10.11 0.40 12.67
C GLN A 91 11.61 0.68 12.75
N THR A 92 12.44 -0.11 12.07
CA THR A 92 13.90 0.09 12.02
C THR A 92 14.33 1.09 10.93
N LEU A 93 13.42 1.53 10.05
CA LEU A 93 13.74 2.45 8.97
C LEU A 93 14.25 3.79 9.53
N ARG A 94 15.43 4.21 9.06
CA ARG A 94 16.04 5.51 9.36
C ARG A 94 16.56 6.11 8.07
N PHE A 95 16.29 7.38 7.84
CA PHE A 95 16.84 8.16 6.73
C PHE A 95 16.91 9.65 7.09
N ALA A 96 17.81 10.38 6.46
CA ALA A 96 17.84 11.83 6.54
C ALA A 96 16.68 12.43 5.73
N THR A 97 16.12 13.53 6.19
CA THR A 97 15.12 14.26 5.42
C THR A 97 15.74 14.77 4.11
N PHE A 98 14.96 14.69 3.03
CA PHE A 98 15.38 15.18 1.71
C PHE A 98 14.19 15.81 0.98
N GLU A 99 14.46 16.52 -0.09
CA GLU A 99 13.43 17.15 -0.91
C GLU A 99 13.10 16.28 -2.13
N ILE A 100 11.83 16.17 -2.45
CA ILE A 100 11.34 15.73 -3.75
C ILE A 100 10.98 16.95 -4.58
N THR A 101 11.44 16.99 -5.84
CA THR A 101 11.10 18.00 -6.83
C THR A 101 10.43 17.34 -8.02
N LEU A 102 9.13 17.58 -8.22
CA LEU A 102 8.43 17.15 -9.44
C LEU A 102 8.69 18.16 -10.54
N THR A 103 9.24 17.71 -11.68
CA THR A 103 9.66 18.60 -12.76
C THR A 103 8.97 18.32 -14.09
N GLN A 104 8.40 17.11 -14.27
CA GLN A 104 7.88 16.66 -15.56
C GLN A 104 6.51 16.03 -15.40
N ALA A 105 5.65 16.25 -16.40
CA ALA A 105 4.38 15.54 -16.54
C ALA A 105 4.45 14.63 -17.77
N GLU A 106 4.06 13.36 -17.60
CA GLU A 106 4.10 12.35 -18.64
C GLU A 106 2.80 11.55 -18.75
N LEU A 107 2.48 11.05 -19.94
CA LEU A 107 1.43 10.07 -20.15
C LEU A 107 2.04 8.66 -20.21
N TRP A 108 1.60 7.80 -19.31
CA TRP A 108 2.05 6.41 -19.28
C TRP A 108 0.91 5.44 -19.60
N ARG A 109 1.23 4.36 -20.29
CA ARG A 109 0.30 3.24 -20.49
C ARG A 109 0.31 2.36 -19.25
N ALA A 110 -0.87 2.13 -18.68
CA ALA A 110 -1.10 1.23 -17.56
C ALA A 110 -2.14 0.16 -17.96
N PRO A 111 -2.24 -0.97 -17.27
CA PRO A 111 -3.24 -1.99 -17.58
C PRO A 111 -4.69 -1.47 -17.58
N SER A 112 -4.97 -0.42 -16.81
CA SER A 112 -6.29 0.22 -16.70
C SER A 112 -6.50 1.40 -17.66
N GLY A 113 -5.64 1.61 -18.67
CA GLY A 113 -5.70 2.74 -19.61
C GLY A 113 -4.52 3.69 -19.48
N VAL A 114 -4.66 4.90 -20.02
CA VAL A 114 -3.62 5.94 -19.94
C VAL A 114 -3.73 6.66 -18.59
N ILE A 115 -2.58 6.89 -17.95
CA ILE A 115 -2.48 7.69 -16.74
C ILE A 115 -1.57 8.89 -16.98
N ALA A 116 -1.88 10.03 -16.35
CA ALA A 116 -0.95 11.13 -16.26
C ALA A 116 -0.19 11.05 -14.93
N VAL A 117 1.12 11.16 -15.02
CA VAL A 117 2.01 11.08 -13.88
C VAL A 117 2.88 12.33 -13.81
N LEU A 118 3.26 12.71 -12.59
CA LEU A 118 4.35 13.64 -12.35
C LEU A 118 5.59 12.85 -11.97
N VAL A 119 6.70 13.18 -12.63
CA VAL A 119 7.98 12.49 -12.45
C VAL A 119 8.89 13.39 -11.64
N PRO A 120 9.43 12.89 -10.51
CA PRO A 120 10.39 13.64 -9.72
C PRO A 120 11.78 13.62 -10.36
N GLU A 121 12.60 14.58 -10.01
CA GLU A 121 14.04 14.51 -10.25
C GLU A 121 14.61 13.22 -9.62
N HIS A 122 15.57 12.65 -10.32
CA HIS A 122 16.26 11.46 -9.83
C HIS A 122 17.31 11.88 -8.80
N THR A 123 17.05 11.58 -7.51
CA THR A 123 18.00 11.87 -6.43
C THR A 123 18.55 10.61 -5.79
N PRO A 124 19.83 10.62 -5.32
CA PRO A 124 20.41 9.51 -4.58
C PRO A 124 19.61 9.11 -3.34
N GLU A 125 19.03 10.09 -2.65
CA GLU A 125 18.23 9.92 -1.42
C GLU A 125 16.96 9.14 -1.68
N LEU A 126 16.21 9.50 -2.73
CA LEU A 126 14.98 8.79 -3.12
C LEU A 126 15.29 7.36 -3.56
N ALA A 127 16.37 7.17 -4.34
CA ALA A 127 16.84 5.85 -4.73
C ALA A 127 17.31 5.01 -3.53
N ALA A 128 18.00 5.61 -2.57
CA ALA A 128 18.42 4.94 -1.34
C ALA A 128 17.22 4.53 -0.47
N LEU A 129 16.23 5.41 -0.33
CA LEU A 129 15.00 5.11 0.42
C LEU A 129 14.21 3.97 -0.22
N HIS A 130 14.09 3.94 -1.55
CA HIS A 130 13.47 2.82 -2.26
C HIS A 130 14.22 1.50 -1.98
N ARG A 131 15.55 1.49 -2.07
CA ARG A 131 16.35 0.28 -1.77
C ARG A 131 16.20 -0.17 -0.31
N ALA A 132 16.21 0.77 0.63
CA ALA A 132 16.03 0.48 2.05
C ALA A 132 14.66 -0.16 2.33
N THR A 133 13.58 0.42 1.79
CA THR A 133 12.22 -0.14 1.96
C THR A 133 12.07 -1.49 1.26
N ALA A 134 12.71 -1.71 0.11
CA ALA A 134 12.76 -3.02 -0.56
C ALA A 134 13.50 -4.07 0.28
N GLN A 135 14.61 -3.70 0.90
CA GLN A 135 15.35 -4.60 1.79
C GLN A 135 14.52 -5.01 3.01
N LEU A 136 13.84 -4.06 3.66
CA LEU A 136 12.97 -4.33 4.81
C LEU A 136 11.77 -5.23 4.42
N ALA A 137 11.20 -5.03 3.23
CA ALA A 137 10.14 -5.89 2.72
C ALA A 137 10.64 -7.32 2.48
N ARG A 138 11.85 -7.50 1.91
CA ARG A 138 12.46 -8.83 1.75
C ARG A 138 12.78 -9.51 3.09
N GLN A 139 13.21 -8.76 4.10
CA GLN A 139 13.41 -9.29 5.46
C GLN A 139 12.11 -9.80 6.07
N ALA A 140 10.98 -9.20 5.70
CA ALA A 140 9.65 -9.65 6.05
C ALA A 140 9.08 -10.75 5.12
N GLY A 141 9.89 -11.37 4.27
CA GLY A 141 9.48 -12.44 3.35
C GLY A 141 8.70 -11.97 2.11
N LEU A 142 8.63 -10.65 1.84
CA LEU A 142 7.91 -10.12 0.69
C LEU A 142 8.80 -10.04 -0.56
N PRO A 143 8.26 -10.31 -1.77
CA PRO A 143 9.04 -10.38 -3.02
C PRO A 143 9.34 -8.99 -3.59
N ALA A 144 10.01 -8.11 -2.82
CA ALA A 144 10.35 -6.77 -3.25
C ALA A 144 11.49 -6.76 -4.27
N ALA A 145 11.27 -6.14 -5.42
CA ALA A 145 12.32 -5.87 -6.40
C ALA A 145 13.13 -4.62 -5.98
N SER A 146 14.44 -4.68 -6.19
CA SER A 146 15.33 -3.53 -5.96
C SER A 146 15.66 -2.77 -7.25
N ASN A 147 15.35 -3.36 -8.42
CA ASN A 147 15.67 -2.83 -9.74
C ASN A 147 14.43 -2.30 -10.44
N GLY A 148 14.63 -1.41 -11.41
CA GLY A 148 13.53 -0.92 -12.26
C GLY A 148 12.60 0.08 -11.56
N PHE A 149 13.03 0.70 -10.47
CA PHE A 149 12.28 1.75 -9.82
C PHE A 149 12.10 2.96 -10.75
N LYS A 150 10.85 3.25 -11.08
CA LYS A 150 10.46 4.43 -11.83
C LYS A 150 9.59 5.31 -10.93
N PRO A 151 10.21 6.24 -10.18
CA PRO A 151 9.45 7.09 -9.26
C PRO A 151 8.47 7.96 -10.02
N HIS A 152 7.22 7.94 -9.57
CA HIS A 152 6.17 8.76 -10.16
C HIS A 152 5.02 8.98 -9.17
N LEU A 153 4.30 10.06 -9.38
CA LEU A 153 3.06 10.35 -8.70
C LEU A 153 1.94 10.38 -9.73
N THR A 154 0.98 9.44 -9.63
CA THR A 154 -0.17 9.41 -10.51
C THR A 154 -1.13 10.54 -10.15
N THR A 155 -1.40 11.44 -11.10
CA THR A 155 -2.30 12.59 -10.90
C THR A 155 -3.64 12.45 -11.61
N LEU A 156 -3.69 11.71 -12.74
CA LEU A 156 -4.95 11.37 -13.43
C LEU A 156 -4.98 9.90 -13.81
N ARG A 157 -6.18 9.33 -13.83
CA ARG A 157 -6.50 8.07 -14.49
C ARG A 157 -7.47 8.34 -15.64
N HIS A 158 -7.48 7.46 -16.65
CA HIS A 158 -8.30 7.65 -17.86
C HIS A 158 -7.96 8.94 -18.60
N ALA A 159 -6.65 9.19 -18.75
CA ALA A 159 -6.10 10.40 -19.35
C ALA A 159 -5.95 10.32 -20.89
N GLU A 160 -6.70 9.44 -21.55
CA GLU A 160 -6.60 9.16 -22.98
C GLU A 160 -6.83 10.40 -23.86
N ARG A 161 -7.61 11.37 -23.36
CA ARG A 161 -7.95 12.62 -24.05
C ARG A 161 -7.24 13.84 -23.49
N THR A 162 -6.44 13.64 -22.43
CA THR A 162 -5.76 14.74 -21.76
C THR A 162 -4.51 15.11 -22.55
N THR A 163 -4.33 16.40 -22.80
CA THR A 163 -3.08 16.95 -23.34
C THR A 163 -2.30 17.57 -22.19
N LEU A 164 -1.08 17.09 -21.97
CA LEU A 164 -0.23 17.65 -20.91
C LEU A 164 0.41 18.95 -21.36
N ALA A 165 0.43 19.93 -20.47
CA ALA A 165 1.29 21.10 -20.55
C ALA A 165 2.47 20.93 -19.60
N PRO A 166 3.62 21.55 -19.87
CA PRO A 166 4.71 21.65 -18.90
C PRO A 166 4.23 22.25 -17.57
N LEU A 167 4.84 21.83 -16.47
CA LEU A 167 4.55 22.45 -15.19
C LEU A 167 4.94 23.92 -15.24
N THR A 168 4.13 24.78 -14.60
CA THR A 168 4.42 26.22 -14.50
C THR A 168 5.70 26.43 -13.70
N GLU A 169 5.81 25.67 -12.60
CA GLU A 169 6.96 25.67 -11.72
C GLU A 169 7.18 24.26 -11.16
N PRO A 170 8.42 23.88 -10.79
CA PRO A 170 8.68 22.64 -10.10
C PRO A 170 7.96 22.59 -8.74
N ILE A 171 7.29 21.47 -8.45
CA ILE A 171 6.58 21.28 -7.18
C ILE A 171 7.49 20.53 -6.23
N ARG A 172 7.71 21.10 -5.03
CA ARG A 172 8.66 20.59 -4.06
C ARG A 172 8.03 20.32 -2.71
N TRP A 173 8.54 19.28 -2.03
CA TRP A 173 8.24 19.07 -0.61
C TRP A 173 9.33 18.27 0.09
N THR A 174 9.47 18.44 1.39
CA THR A 174 10.41 17.68 2.21
C THR A 174 9.81 16.35 2.64
N VAL A 175 10.51 15.25 2.35
CA VAL A 175 10.20 13.90 2.84
C VAL A 175 10.74 13.73 4.24
N ARG A 176 9.86 13.42 5.19
CA ARG A 176 10.19 13.21 6.61
C ARG A 176 9.81 11.82 7.11
N GLN A 177 8.95 11.11 6.37
CA GLN A 177 8.38 9.83 6.77
C GLN A 177 7.93 9.03 5.56
N VAL A 178 7.80 7.72 5.77
CA VAL A 178 7.18 6.76 4.86
C VAL A 178 5.91 6.25 5.51
N ASP A 179 4.81 6.24 4.77
CA ASP A 179 3.55 5.66 5.24
C ASP A 179 3.38 4.23 4.71
N LEU A 180 2.91 3.32 5.57
CA LEU A 180 2.39 2.01 5.15
C LEU A 180 0.88 2.09 5.07
N ILE A 181 0.35 1.74 3.91
CA ILE A 181 -1.07 1.87 3.58
C ILE A 181 -1.67 0.50 3.24
N TRP A 182 -2.83 0.21 3.82
CA TRP A 182 -3.74 -0.81 3.34
C TRP A 182 -4.71 -0.19 2.34
N SER A 183 -4.64 -0.67 1.08
CA SER A 183 -5.60 -0.31 0.03
C SER A 183 -6.81 -1.23 0.14
N ASP A 184 -7.82 -0.80 0.90
CA ASP A 184 -9.07 -1.53 1.09
C ASP A 184 -9.99 -1.30 -0.11
N LEU A 185 -9.90 -2.19 -1.10
CA LEU A 185 -10.74 -2.12 -2.31
C LEU A 185 -12.15 -2.66 -2.08
N LYS A 186 -12.40 -3.36 -0.95
CA LYS A 186 -13.73 -3.90 -0.60
C LYS A 186 -14.59 -2.86 0.10
N ALA A 187 -13.98 -1.84 0.71
CA ALA A 187 -14.71 -0.71 1.27
C ALA A 187 -15.45 0.05 0.16
N GLN A 188 -16.61 0.60 0.48
CA GLN A 188 -17.42 1.41 -0.44
C GLN A 188 -17.64 2.81 0.16
N PRO A 189 -16.99 3.84 -0.42
CA PRO A 189 -16.00 3.78 -1.52
C PRO A 189 -14.67 3.13 -1.09
N PRO A 190 -13.83 2.63 -2.04
CA PRO A 190 -12.50 2.09 -1.73
C PRO A 190 -11.68 3.06 -0.89
N GLN A 191 -10.99 2.55 0.14
CA GLN A 191 -10.30 3.38 1.13
C GLN A 191 -8.81 3.06 1.21
N TYR A 192 -8.01 4.08 1.54
CA TYR A 192 -6.65 3.95 2.01
C TYR A 192 -6.64 4.04 3.53
N ARG A 193 -6.22 2.98 4.19
CA ARG A 193 -6.07 2.94 5.66
C ARG A 193 -4.60 2.96 6.00
N ARG A 194 -4.17 3.99 6.73
CA ARG A 194 -2.79 4.09 7.19
C ARG A 194 -2.57 3.13 8.34
N LEU A 195 -1.61 2.22 8.17
CA LEU A 195 -1.21 1.24 9.19
C LEU A 195 -0.04 1.72 10.05
N GLY A 196 0.78 2.65 9.54
CA GLY A 196 1.91 3.21 10.27
C GLY A 196 2.65 4.29 9.50
N GLN A 197 3.50 5.03 10.22
CA GLN A 197 4.42 6.05 9.72
C GLN A 197 5.82 5.76 10.25
N PHE A 198 6.81 5.75 9.37
CA PHE A 198 8.15 5.25 9.65
C PHE A 198 9.22 6.22 9.17
N GLY A 199 10.45 6.08 9.66
CA GLY A 199 11.60 6.85 9.23
C GLY A 199 11.82 8.16 9.99
N ARG A 200 11.06 8.41 11.06
CA ARG A 200 11.31 9.56 11.92
C ARG A 200 12.73 9.49 12.47
N ARG A 201 13.50 10.56 12.25
CA ARG A 201 14.76 10.75 12.97
C ARG A 201 14.40 10.78 14.46
N ALA A 202 15.07 9.95 15.27
CA ALA A 202 15.06 10.17 16.72
C ALA A 202 15.54 11.61 16.99
N PRO A 203 14.95 12.28 17.98
CA PRO A 203 15.36 13.64 18.35
C PRO A 203 16.83 13.72 18.68
#